data_57232d120786ca57ed52524738b61041
#
_entry.id   57232d120786ca57ed52524738b61041
#
_cell.length_a   1.000
_cell.length_b   1.000
_cell.length_c   1.000
_cell.angle_alpha   90.00
_cell.angle_beta   90.00
_cell.angle_gamma   90.00
#
_symmetry.space_group_name_H-M   'P 1'
#
loop_
_entity.id
_entity.type
_entity.pdbx_description
1 polymer ?
#
loop_
_entity_poly.entity_id
_entity_poly.type
_entity_poly.pdbx_seq_one_letter_code
_entity_poly.pdbx_strand_id
1 'polypeptide(L)'
;LHQLRKDVFETLDYDTVVVLDSHWFTTVEFVVTAQDRRAGLFTAEELPRGMCRIPYDWRGDPELAFAMADAGSVHSTWVTAIDDPYLPMYYATLNLWKFLGEGLDKRWVSVSVAQTGEREDFLRAGRALGDAIARTDRKVLLVASGALSHTFHKLRQLRDHEASDPKHIHSPEAYAADLERIAWFKDGDHARVLDTMDAFMPYRPEAMFAHYLMLAGACGESDLRAAARQYGDYENSIGTGQVHLWFDAPDGGFPRPHRTPEDPDFVRQMG
;
A
#
# COMPACT_ATOMS: atom_id res chain seq x y z
N LEU A 1 12.77 8.43 5.85
CA LEU A 1 11.43 8.83 6.33
C LEU A 1 11.38 10.27 6.87
N HIS A 2 12.35 10.76 7.67
CA HIS A 2 12.30 12.13 8.22
C HIS A 2 12.22 13.22 7.14
N GLN A 3 12.99 13.09 6.05
CA GLN A 3 12.93 14.06 4.96
C GLN A 3 11.59 13.95 4.20
N LEU A 4 11.10 12.74 3.94
CA LEU A 4 9.78 12.50 3.34
C LEU A 4 8.66 13.12 4.19
N ARG A 5 8.71 12.97 5.52
CA ARG A 5 7.75 13.61 6.41
C ARG A 5 7.73 15.13 6.23
N LYS A 6 8.88 15.78 6.26
CA LYS A 6 8.98 17.24 6.12
C LYS A 6 8.48 17.74 4.76
N ASP A 7 8.88 17.05 3.68
CA ASP A 7 8.59 17.51 2.32
C ASP A 7 7.15 17.23 1.90
N VAL A 8 6.52 16.20 2.46
CA VAL A 8 5.20 15.72 2.03
C VAL A 8 4.18 15.87 3.16
N PHE A 9 4.34 15.15 4.27
CA PHE A 9 3.30 15.05 5.30
C PHE A 9 3.07 16.36 6.07
N GLU A 10 4.08 17.17 6.24
CA GLU A 10 3.98 18.48 6.92
C GLU A 10 3.70 19.64 5.98
N THR A 11 3.83 19.43 4.65
CA THR A 11 3.76 20.52 3.66
C THR A 11 2.51 20.45 2.80
N LEU A 12 2.06 19.24 2.42
CA LEU A 12 0.91 19.11 1.52
C LEU A 12 -0.40 19.35 2.24
N ASP A 13 -1.36 19.87 1.49
CA ASP A 13 -2.74 20.06 1.93
C ASP A 13 -3.55 18.78 1.64
N TYR A 14 -3.69 17.91 2.65
CA TYR A 14 -4.51 16.69 2.61
C TYR A 14 -5.26 16.49 3.92
N ASP A 15 -6.32 15.68 3.89
CA ASP A 15 -7.18 15.38 5.03
C ASP A 15 -6.92 14.00 5.61
N THR A 16 -6.76 13.00 4.73
CA THR A 16 -6.75 11.58 5.07
C THR A 16 -5.54 10.88 4.45
N VAL A 17 -4.87 10.04 5.22
CA VAL A 17 -3.89 9.06 4.74
C VAL A 17 -4.57 7.71 4.61
N VAL A 18 -4.46 7.08 3.44
CA VAL A 18 -4.90 5.71 3.23
C VAL A 18 -3.68 4.82 3.03
N VAL A 19 -3.50 3.84 3.91
CA VAL A 19 -2.41 2.86 3.85
C VAL A 19 -2.92 1.58 3.20
N LEU A 20 -2.34 1.22 2.06
CA LEU A 20 -2.54 -0.07 1.40
C LEU A 20 -1.54 -1.03 2.05
N ASP A 21 -1.99 -1.81 3.03
CA ASP A 21 -1.15 -2.49 4.02
C ASP A 21 -0.85 -3.93 3.60
N SER A 22 0.35 -4.19 3.08
CA SER A 22 0.78 -5.52 2.64
C SER A 22 0.95 -6.53 3.77
N HIS A 23 0.94 -6.11 5.02
CA HIS A 23 1.03 -6.99 6.19
C HIS A 23 -0.33 -7.36 6.77
N TRP A 24 -1.40 -6.72 6.31
CA TRP A 24 -2.76 -7.05 6.72
C TRP A 24 -3.42 -7.96 5.67
N PHE A 25 -3.32 -9.26 5.88
CA PHE A 25 -3.94 -10.26 4.99
C PHE A 25 -5.33 -10.65 5.46
N THR A 26 -6.27 -10.61 4.54
CA THR A 26 -7.61 -11.21 4.66
C THR A 26 -7.73 -12.42 3.72
N THR A 27 -8.77 -13.24 3.86
CA THR A 27 -8.86 -14.46 3.07
C THR A 27 -9.60 -14.24 1.75
N VAL A 28 -10.73 -13.55 1.77
CA VAL A 28 -11.66 -13.53 0.63
C VAL A 28 -11.94 -12.11 0.13
N GLU A 29 -12.01 -11.13 1.01
CA GLU A 29 -12.44 -9.78 0.71
C GLU A 29 -11.39 -8.75 1.12
N PHE A 30 -11.42 -7.60 0.50
CA PHE A 30 -10.65 -6.46 0.98
C PHE A 30 -11.40 -5.85 2.17
N VAL A 31 -10.67 -5.51 3.20
CA VAL A 31 -11.23 -4.86 4.38
C VAL A 31 -10.64 -3.47 4.52
N VAL A 32 -11.49 -2.51 4.83
CA VAL A 32 -11.08 -1.13 5.12
C VAL A 32 -11.51 -0.75 6.53
N THR A 33 -10.62 -0.08 7.28
CA THR A 33 -10.92 0.39 8.63
C THR A 33 -11.88 1.56 8.58
N ALA A 34 -13.04 1.44 9.27
CA ALA A 34 -14.11 2.45 9.27
C ALA A 34 -14.39 3.05 10.65
N GLN A 35 -13.53 2.82 11.64
CA GLN A 35 -13.67 3.45 12.95
C GLN A 35 -13.43 4.96 12.85
N ASP A 36 -14.22 5.75 13.60
CA ASP A 36 -14.01 7.20 13.72
C ASP A 36 -12.68 7.53 14.42
N ARG A 37 -12.24 6.67 15.35
CA ARG A 37 -10.98 6.80 16.06
C ARG A 37 -10.40 5.42 16.36
N ARG A 38 -9.10 5.30 16.19
CA ARG A 38 -8.34 4.12 16.64
C ARG A 38 -7.28 4.53 17.64
N ALA A 39 -7.34 3.93 18.84
CA ALA A 39 -6.40 4.22 19.92
C ALA A 39 -6.13 2.97 20.75
N GLY A 40 -4.90 2.83 21.23
CA GLY A 40 -4.54 1.68 22.05
C GLY A 40 -3.04 1.52 22.25
N LEU A 41 -2.67 0.30 22.60
CA LEU A 41 -1.28 -0.17 22.66
C LEU A 41 -1.10 -1.32 21.69
N PHE A 42 -0.06 -1.24 20.89
CA PHE A 42 0.28 -2.26 19.90
C PHE A 42 1.58 -2.99 20.28
N THR A 43 1.58 -4.30 20.12
CA THR A 43 2.79 -5.14 20.17
C THR A 43 2.80 -6.02 18.93
N ALA A 44 3.86 -5.93 18.12
CA ALA A 44 4.02 -6.76 16.94
C ALA A 44 4.48 -8.16 17.31
N GLU A 45 3.76 -9.19 16.86
CA GLU A 45 4.18 -10.58 16.98
C GLU A 45 5.43 -10.89 16.13
N GLU A 46 5.59 -10.21 14.99
CA GLU A 46 6.76 -10.37 14.12
C GLU A 46 8.02 -9.71 14.69
N LEU A 47 7.86 -8.58 15.38
CA LEU A 47 8.96 -7.76 15.90
C LEU A 47 8.79 -7.45 17.40
N PRO A 48 8.57 -8.46 18.26
CA PRO A 48 8.17 -8.22 19.65
C PRO A 48 9.25 -7.53 20.50
N ARG A 49 10.51 -7.61 20.09
CA ARG A 49 11.62 -6.92 20.78
C ARG A 49 11.75 -5.44 20.41
N GLY A 50 11.35 -5.08 19.19
CA GLY A 50 11.42 -3.72 18.65
C GLY A 50 10.14 -2.94 18.83
N MET A 51 8.98 -3.62 18.74
CA MET A 51 7.66 -2.99 18.75
C MET A 51 6.80 -3.60 19.85
N CYS A 52 6.97 -3.13 21.07
CA CYS A 52 6.22 -3.61 22.24
C CYS A 52 5.56 -2.43 22.96
N ARG A 53 4.23 -2.53 23.15
CA ARG A 53 3.40 -1.56 23.87
C ARG A 53 3.53 -0.13 23.32
N ILE A 54 3.58 -0.01 22.01
CA ILE A 54 3.65 1.30 21.33
C ILE A 54 2.26 1.93 21.37
N PRO A 55 2.10 3.11 21.97
CA PRO A 55 0.82 3.82 21.99
C PRO A 55 0.52 4.37 20.61
N TYR A 56 -0.77 4.30 20.24
CA TYR A 56 -1.28 4.93 19.04
C TYR A 56 -2.63 5.59 19.32
N ASP A 57 -2.90 6.68 18.60
CA ASP A 57 -4.15 7.43 18.70
C ASP A 57 -4.29 8.34 17.47
N TRP A 58 -5.27 8.04 16.61
CA TRP A 58 -5.60 8.86 15.45
C TRP A 58 -7.07 8.77 15.08
N ARG A 59 -7.55 9.77 14.35
CA ARG A 59 -8.89 9.75 13.75
C ARG A 59 -8.90 8.88 12.50
N GLY A 60 -9.96 8.09 12.30
CA GLY A 60 -10.25 7.42 11.05
C GLY A 60 -11.09 8.27 10.11
N ASP A 61 -11.54 7.67 9.02
CA ASP A 61 -12.43 8.30 8.04
C ASP A 61 -13.54 7.31 7.62
N PRO A 62 -14.59 7.15 8.43
CA PRO A 62 -15.69 6.23 8.13
C PRO A 62 -16.36 6.54 6.79
N GLU A 63 -16.53 7.82 6.46
CA GLU A 63 -17.18 8.24 5.22
C GLU A 63 -16.43 7.71 3.99
N LEU A 64 -15.11 7.88 3.94
CA LEU A 64 -14.28 7.34 2.86
C LEU A 64 -14.30 5.81 2.84
N ALA A 65 -14.25 5.15 4.02
CA ALA A 65 -14.24 3.70 4.13
C ALA A 65 -15.54 3.08 3.60
N PHE A 66 -16.70 3.61 4.00
CA PHE A 66 -18.00 3.14 3.51
C PHE A 66 -18.19 3.47 2.02
N ALA A 67 -17.72 4.64 1.55
CA ALA A 67 -17.75 4.95 0.13
C ALA A 67 -16.91 3.97 -0.72
N MET A 68 -15.78 3.48 -0.19
CA MET A 68 -14.99 2.44 -0.85
C MET A 68 -15.72 1.09 -0.88
N ALA A 69 -16.38 0.70 0.22
CA ALA A 69 -17.18 -0.52 0.24
C ALA A 69 -18.33 -0.47 -0.78
N ASP A 70 -19.03 0.66 -0.87
CA ASP A 70 -20.10 0.86 -1.85
C ASP A 70 -19.57 0.81 -3.30
N ALA A 71 -18.38 1.38 -3.54
CA ALA A 71 -17.74 1.36 -4.84
C ALA A 71 -17.24 -0.04 -5.24
N GLY A 72 -17.01 -0.93 -4.29
CA GLY A 72 -16.57 -2.31 -4.54
C GLY A 72 -17.49 -3.05 -5.50
N SER A 73 -18.81 -2.94 -5.32
CA SER A 73 -19.81 -3.57 -6.20
C SER A 73 -19.72 -3.07 -7.65
N VAL A 74 -19.43 -1.79 -7.85
CA VAL A 74 -19.29 -1.17 -9.18
C VAL A 74 -18.09 -1.75 -9.93
N HIS A 75 -17.04 -2.11 -9.17
CA HIS A 75 -15.79 -2.65 -9.71
C HIS A 75 -15.70 -4.17 -9.63
N SER A 76 -16.82 -4.88 -9.34
CA SER A 76 -16.86 -6.34 -9.20
C SER A 76 -15.77 -6.86 -8.25
N THR A 77 -15.72 -6.27 -7.08
CA THR A 77 -14.80 -6.69 -6.00
C THR A 77 -15.46 -6.56 -4.63
N TRP A 78 -15.09 -7.42 -3.70
CA TRP A 78 -15.61 -7.38 -2.34
C TRP A 78 -14.75 -6.48 -1.47
N VAL A 79 -15.37 -5.41 -0.99
CA VAL A 79 -14.77 -4.49 -0.03
C VAL A 79 -15.71 -4.35 1.17
N THR A 80 -15.22 -4.66 2.35
CA THR A 80 -15.98 -4.55 3.60
C THR A 80 -15.39 -3.45 4.48
N ALA A 81 -16.21 -2.45 4.80
CA ALA A 81 -15.86 -1.43 5.79
C ALA A 81 -16.18 -1.95 7.19
N ILE A 82 -15.19 -2.02 8.08
CA ILE A 82 -15.36 -2.53 9.45
C ILE A 82 -15.20 -1.40 10.46
N ASP A 83 -16.30 -1.08 11.14
CA ASP A 83 -16.34 -0.19 12.29
C ASP A 83 -16.45 -1.02 13.59
N ASP A 84 -15.37 -1.70 13.93
CA ASP A 84 -15.29 -2.50 15.14
C ASP A 84 -14.04 -2.08 15.95
N PRO A 85 -14.17 -1.70 17.23
CA PRO A 85 -13.04 -1.26 18.06
C PRO A 85 -12.03 -2.38 18.32
N TYR A 86 -12.42 -3.64 18.13
CA TYR A 86 -11.55 -4.81 18.34
C TYR A 86 -10.85 -5.28 17.06
N LEU A 87 -11.10 -4.63 15.91
CA LEU A 87 -10.37 -4.96 14.68
C LEU A 87 -8.86 -4.79 14.93
N PRO A 88 -8.04 -5.84 14.70
CA PRO A 88 -6.62 -5.80 14.96
C PRO A 88 -5.90 -4.64 14.27
N MET A 89 -4.81 -4.17 14.89
CA MET A 89 -3.86 -3.25 14.29
C MET A 89 -2.71 -4.05 13.67
N TYR A 90 -2.20 -3.57 12.53
CA TYR A 90 -1.04 -4.16 11.88
C TYR A 90 0.14 -3.19 11.92
N TYR A 91 1.34 -3.74 12.05
CA TYR A 91 2.52 -2.94 12.38
C TYR A 91 2.91 -1.95 11.27
N ALA A 92 2.65 -2.30 10.02
CA ALA A 92 3.02 -1.43 8.91
C ALA A 92 2.29 -0.08 8.98
N THR A 93 0.97 -0.09 9.16
CA THR A 93 0.21 1.15 9.36
C THR A 93 0.67 1.91 10.59
N LEU A 94 0.87 1.23 11.73
CA LEU A 94 1.36 1.87 12.96
C LEU A 94 2.73 2.50 12.76
N ASN A 95 3.65 1.78 12.11
CA ASN A 95 5.01 2.23 11.88
C ASN A 95 5.03 3.49 11.00
N LEU A 96 4.27 3.47 9.92
CA LEU A 96 4.13 4.62 9.04
C LEU A 96 3.53 5.83 9.78
N TRP A 97 2.45 5.61 10.55
CA TRP A 97 1.87 6.68 11.36
C TRP A 97 2.89 7.25 12.36
N LYS A 98 3.63 6.39 13.06
CA LYS A 98 4.62 6.81 14.06
C LYS A 98 5.70 7.70 13.48
N PHE A 99 6.22 7.37 12.30
CA PHE A 99 7.30 8.12 11.67
C PHE A 99 6.81 9.31 10.83
N LEU A 100 5.65 9.20 10.19
CA LEU A 100 5.18 10.17 9.22
C LEU A 100 4.03 11.03 9.72
N GLY A 101 3.15 10.51 10.57
CA GLY A 101 1.89 11.15 10.93
C GLY A 101 1.75 11.55 12.39
N GLU A 102 2.54 10.99 13.31
CA GLU A 102 2.39 11.30 14.74
C GLU A 102 2.51 12.80 15.00
N GLY A 103 1.50 13.35 15.70
CA GLY A 103 1.42 14.78 16.00
C GLY A 103 0.79 15.64 14.89
N LEU A 104 0.44 15.07 13.74
CA LEU A 104 -0.32 15.74 12.69
C LEU A 104 -1.81 15.46 12.86
N ASP A 105 -2.66 16.50 12.73
CA ASP A 105 -4.11 16.35 12.78
C ASP A 105 -4.65 15.84 11.43
N LYS A 106 -4.41 14.57 11.15
CA LYS A 106 -4.83 13.88 9.92
C LYS A 106 -5.58 12.60 10.26
N ARG A 107 -6.49 12.19 9.36
CA ARG A 107 -7.17 10.90 9.44
C ARG A 107 -6.30 9.80 8.87
N TRP A 108 -6.43 8.58 9.42
CA TRP A 108 -5.70 7.41 8.94
C TRP A 108 -6.65 6.24 8.74
N VAL A 109 -6.60 5.66 7.55
CA VAL A 109 -7.38 4.50 7.12
C VAL A 109 -6.42 3.44 6.60
N SER A 110 -6.66 2.17 6.95
CA SER A 110 -5.91 1.05 6.41
C SER A 110 -6.80 0.20 5.52
N VAL A 111 -6.23 -0.31 4.43
CA VAL A 111 -6.87 -1.26 3.52
C VAL A 111 -6.05 -2.53 3.48
N SER A 112 -6.69 -3.68 3.68
CA SER A 112 -6.06 -4.99 3.67
C SER A 112 -5.72 -5.47 2.25
N VAL A 113 -4.94 -6.55 2.19
CA VAL A 113 -4.73 -7.33 0.97
C VAL A 113 -5.50 -8.65 1.08
N ALA A 114 -6.31 -9.00 0.09
CA ALA A 114 -6.93 -10.32 0.00
C ALA A 114 -5.90 -11.34 -0.51
N GLN A 115 -5.51 -12.31 0.33
CA GLN A 115 -4.46 -13.29 -0.02
C GLN A 115 -4.83 -14.25 -1.17
N THR A 116 -6.13 -14.34 -1.48
CA THR A 116 -6.64 -15.14 -2.61
C THR A 116 -6.82 -14.31 -3.87
N GLY A 117 -6.54 -12.99 -3.80
CA GLY A 117 -6.66 -12.09 -4.94
C GLY A 117 -5.55 -12.31 -5.96
N GLU A 118 -5.87 -12.00 -7.20
CA GLU A 118 -4.96 -11.95 -8.33
C GLU A 118 -4.72 -10.49 -8.74
N ARG A 119 -3.85 -10.27 -9.71
CA ARG A 119 -3.50 -8.94 -10.22
C ARG A 119 -4.71 -8.05 -10.50
N GLU A 120 -5.73 -8.59 -11.20
CA GLU A 120 -6.92 -7.81 -11.57
C GLU A 120 -7.77 -7.46 -10.34
N ASP A 121 -7.84 -8.34 -9.33
CA ASP A 121 -8.59 -8.07 -8.11
C ASP A 121 -7.99 -6.89 -7.33
N PHE A 122 -6.66 -6.79 -7.28
CA PHE A 122 -5.98 -5.66 -6.65
C PHE A 122 -6.20 -4.35 -7.42
N LEU A 123 -6.20 -4.39 -8.76
CA LEU A 123 -6.53 -3.23 -9.58
C LEU A 123 -7.98 -2.78 -9.35
N ARG A 124 -8.94 -3.72 -9.29
CA ARG A 124 -10.35 -3.43 -9.01
C ARG A 124 -10.55 -2.79 -7.63
N ALA A 125 -9.89 -3.32 -6.60
CA ALA A 125 -9.93 -2.72 -5.26
C ALA A 125 -9.35 -1.29 -5.27
N GLY A 126 -8.29 -1.07 -6.03
CA GLY A 126 -7.73 0.25 -6.28
C GLY A 126 -8.72 1.19 -6.98
N ARG A 127 -9.40 0.73 -8.04
CA ARG A 127 -10.44 1.50 -8.74
C ARG A 127 -11.58 1.90 -7.81
N ALA A 128 -12.03 0.97 -6.94
CA ALA A 128 -13.05 1.26 -5.93
C ALA A 128 -12.59 2.36 -4.95
N LEU A 129 -11.34 2.32 -4.52
CA LEU A 129 -10.76 3.37 -3.68
C LEU A 129 -10.69 4.71 -4.42
N GLY A 130 -10.23 4.74 -5.66
CA GLY A 130 -10.17 5.96 -6.45
C GLY A 130 -11.55 6.59 -6.70
N ASP A 131 -12.56 5.76 -6.96
CA ASP A 131 -13.96 6.22 -7.06
C ASP A 131 -14.50 6.74 -5.72
N ALA A 132 -14.17 6.10 -4.61
CA ALA A 132 -14.54 6.57 -3.28
C ALA A 132 -13.92 7.96 -2.99
N ILE A 133 -12.65 8.15 -3.31
CA ILE A 133 -11.96 9.44 -3.18
C ILE A 133 -12.67 10.51 -4.03
N ALA A 134 -13.04 10.17 -5.27
CA ALA A 134 -13.71 11.10 -6.16
C ALA A 134 -15.15 11.49 -5.74
N ARG A 135 -15.80 10.65 -4.92
CA ARG A 135 -17.16 10.89 -4.39
C ARG A 135 -17.18 11.62 -3.06
N THR A 136 -16.09 11.55 -2.32
CA THR A 136 -15.94 12.24 -1.04
C THR A 136 -15.18 13.55 -1.24
N ASP A 137 -15.50 14.57 -0.42
CA ASP A 137 -14.76 15.84 -0.43
C ASP A 137 -13.48 15.69 0.41
N ARG A 138 -12.63 14.71 0.06
CA ARG A 138 -11.39 14.41 0.75
C ARG A 138 -10.19 14.56 -0.16
N LYS A 139 -9.16 15.23 0.36
CA LYS A 139 -7.82 15.21 -0.23
C LYS A 139 -7.05 14.04 0.41
N VAL A 140 -6.79 13.02 -0.37
CA VAL A 140 -6.23 11.77 0.13
C VAL A 140 -4.77 11.62 -0.27
N LEU A 141 -3.94 11.25 0.69
CA LEU A 141 -2.58 10.82 0.49
C LEU A 141 -2.55 9.28 0.53
N LEU A 142 -2.26 8.64 -0.61
CA LEU A 142 -2.17 7.19 -0.71
C LEU A 142 -0.75 6.72 -0.34
N VAL A 143 -0.66 5.71 0.49
CA VAL A 143 0.60 5.07 0.90
C VAL A 143 0.55 3.59 0.56
N ALA A 144 1.26 3.17 -0.48
CA ALA A 144 1.47 1.77 -0.80
C ALA A 144 2.59 1.22 0.09
N SER A 145 2.21 0.46 1.12
CA SER A 145 3.13 -0.09 2.11
C SER A 145 3.51 -1.50 1.76
N GLY A 146 4.74 -1.71 1.33
CA GLY A 146 5.28 -3.01 1.00
C GLY A 146 6.64 -2.91 0.32
N ALA A 147 7.39 -4.03 0.33
CA ALA A 147 8.69 -4.16 -0.31
C ALA A 147 8.56 -4.47 -1.81
N LEU A 148 9.65 -4.31 -2.55
CA LEU A 148 9.83 -4.83 -3.90
C LEU A 148 10.02 -6.35 -3.84
N SER A 149 11.15 -6.90 -4.28
CA SER A 149 11.42 -8.34 -4.10
C SER A 149 11.37 -8.72 -2.62
N HIS A 150 10.73 -9.85 -2.30
CA HIS A 150 10.44 -10.20 -0.91
C HIS A 150 10.73 -11.69 -0.63
N THR A 151 12.02 -12.01 -0.53
CA THR A 151 12.47 -13.35 -0.13
C THR A 151 13.47 -13.22 1.01
N PHE A 152 13.13 -13.79 2.16
CA PHE A 152 14.02 -13.79 3.32
C PHE A 152 15.14 -14.82 3.19
N HIS A 153 16.31 -14.49 3.73
CA HIS A 153 17.35 -15.47 3.99
C HIS A 153 16.91 -16.48 5.07
N LYS A 154 17.49 -17.67 5.06
CA LYS A 154 17.16 -18.69 6.06
C LYS A 154 17.52 -18.21 7.47
N LEU A 155 16.73 -18.61 8.47
CA LEU A 155 16.89 -18.19 9.86
C LEU A 155 18.35 -18.28 10.38
N ARG A 156 19.08 -19.33 10.01
CA ARG A 156 20.49 -19.50 10.45
C ARG A 156 21.49 -18.56 9.77
N GLN A 157 21.10 -17.91 8.69
CA GLN A 157 21.91 -17.00 7.89
C GLN A 157 21.56 -15.52 8.13
N LEU A 158 20.48 -15.24 8.89
CA LEU A 158 19.96 -13.87 9.04
C LEU A 158 21.03 -12.90 9.54
N ARG A 159 21.87 -13.31 10.51
CA ARG A 159 22.93 -12.43 11.05
C ARG A 159 23.95 -11.96 10.03
N ASP A 160 24.19 -12.78 9.00
CA ASP A 160 25.14 -12.45 7.93
C ASP A 160 24.52 -11.46 6.92
N HIS A 161 23.21 -11.23 7.01
CA HIS A 161 22.44 -10.45 6.05
C HIS A 161 21.59 -9.33 6.71
N GLU A 162 21.86 -8.99 7.96
CA GLU A 162 21.13 -7.92 8.69
C GLU A 162 21.50 -6.49 8.24
N ALA A 163 22.65 -6.31 7.57
CA ALA A 163 23.06 -4.99 7.10
C ALA A 163 22.18 -4.51 5.93
N SER A 164 21.90 -3.21 5.87
CA SER A 164 21.08 -2.60 4.84
C SER A 164 21.69 -2.59 3.43
N ASP A 165 22.97 -2.94 3.31
CA ASP A 165 23.72 -2.98 2.04
C ASP A 165 22.99 -3.86 1.00
N PRO A 166 22.75 -3.36 -0.22
CA PRO A 166 22.06 -4.08 -1.28
C PRO A 166 22.68 -5.45 -1.69
N LYS A 167 23.96 -5.66 -1.38
CA LYS A 167 24.60 -7.00 -1.59
C LYS A 167 23.93 -8.13 -0.82
N HIS A 168 23.12 -7.81 0.19
CA HIS A 168 22.37 -8.76 1.01
C HIS A 168 20.96 -9.03 0.49
N ILE A 169 20.55 -8.43 -0.63
CA ILE A 169 19.31 -8.82 -1.34
C ILE A 169 19.41 -10.32 -1.70
N HIS A 170 18.29 -11.02 -1.66
CA HIS A 170 18.23 -12.48 -1.73
C HIS A 170 18.98 -13.08 -2.91
N SER A 171 18.93 -12.44 -4.07
CA SER A 171 19.72 -12.82 -5.25
C SER A 171 20.08 -11.62 -6.12
N PRO A 172 21.15 -11.72 -6.93
CA PRO A 172 21.52 -10.67 -7.88
C PRO A 172 20.41 -10.37 -8.90
N GLU A 173 19.61 -11.37 -9.29
CA GLU A 173 18.51 -11.23 -10.23
C GLU A 173 17.35 -10.45 -9.59
N ALA A 174 17.03 -10.71 -8.31
CA ALA A 174 16.05 -9.96 -7.56
C ALA A 174 16.47 -8.48 -7.43
N TYR A 175 17.75 -8.25 -7.08
CA TYR A 175 18.32 -6.91 -7.03
C TYR A 175 18.20 -6.18 -8.38
N ALA A 176 18.55 -6.83 -9.49
CA ALA A 176 18.44 -6.25 -10.82
C ALA A 176 16.98 -5.93 -11.18
N ALA A 177 16.06 -6.83 -10.87
CA ALA A 177 14.64 -6.64 -11.12
C ALA A 177 14.05 -5.47 -10.31
N ASP A 178 14.48 -5.28 -9.07
CA ASP A 178 14.06 -4.14 -8.24
C ASP A 178 14.58 -2.82 -8.80
N LEU A 179 15.86 -2.75 -9.18
CA LEU A 179 16.45 -1.55 -9.78
C LEU A 179 15.76 -1.16 -11.10
N GLU A 180 15.39 -2.13 -11.90
CA GLU A 180 14.65 -1.92 -13.14
C GLU A 180 13.30 -1.24 -12.86
N ARG A 181 12.54 -1.71 -11.87
CA ARG A 181 11.27 -1.09 -11.48
C ARG A 181 11.45 0.29 -10.88
N ILE A 182 12.47 0.49 -10.06
CA ILE A 182 12.82 1.82 -9.54
C ILE A 182 13.11 2.79 -10.68
N ALA A 183 13.83 2.36 -11.71
CA ALA A 183 14.10 3.19 -12.89
C ALA A 183 12.80 3.56 -13.62
N TRP A 184 11.90 2.60 -13.88
CA TRP A 184 10.61 2.89 -14.53
C TRP A 184 9.73 3.81 -13.70
N PHE A 185 9.70 3.65 -12.37
CA PHE A 185 9.00 4.57 -11.49
C PHE A 185 9.57 6.00 -11.58
N LYS A 186 10.90 6.15 -11.63
CA LYS A 186 11.54 7.45 -11.80
C LYS A 186 11.23 8.10 -13.15
N ASP A 187 11.02 7.29 -14.18
CA ASP A 187 10.62 7.74 -15.51
C ASP A 187 9.10 7.95 -15.63
N GLY A 188 8.30 7.61 -14.63
CA GLY A 188 6.83 7.67 -14.69
C GLY A 188 6.22 6.61 -15.60
N ASP A 189 6.95 5.54 -15.92
CA ASP A 189 6.51 4.45 -16.80
C ASP A 189 5.77 3.35 -16.04
N HIS A 190 4.63 3.71 -15.44
CA HIS A 190 3.78 2.77 -14.70
C HIS A 190 3.17 1.71 -15.62
N ALA A 191 2.91 2.03 -16.88
CA ALA A 191 2.43 1.06 -17.85
C ALA A 191 3.40 -0.12 -17.96
N ARG A 192 4.69 0.16 -18.07
CA ARG A 192 5.72 -0.87 -18.18
C ARG A 192 5.83 -1.71 -16.90
N VAL A 193 5.70 -1.10 -15.73
CA VAL A 193 5.66 -1.84 -14.46
C VAL A 193 4.50 -2.83 -14.46
N LEU A 194 3.30 -2.39 -14.87
CA LEU A 194 2.11 -3.24 -14.95
C LEU A 194 2.27 -4.35 -16.00
N ASP A 195 2.74 -4.03 -17.20
CA ASP A 195 2.87 -4.98 -18.31
C ASP A 195 3.89 -6.10 -18.03
N THR A 196 4.86 -5.83 -17.15
CA THR A 196 5.93 -6.78 -16.81
C THR A 196 5.75 -7.48 -15.47
N MET A 197 4.55 -7.42 -14.87
CA MET A 197 4.28 -8.06 -13.59
C MET A 197 4.59 -9.55 -13.57
N ASP A 198 4.24 -10.28 -14.63
CA ASP A 198 4.51 -11.72 -14.71
C ASP A 198 6.01 -12.03 -14.65
N ALA A 199 6.85 -11.16 -15.21
CA ALA A 199 8.30 -11.28 -15.12
C ALA A 199 8.86 -10.89 -13.74
N PHE A 200 8.09 -10.17 -12.93
CA PHE A 200 8.47 -9.80 -11.56
C PHE A 200 8.05 -10.83 -10.51
N MET A 201 6.97 -11.56 -10.74
CA MET A 201 6.43 -12.54 -9.80
C MET A 201 7.44 -13.60 -9.32
N PRO A 202 8.42 -14.10 -10.15
CA PRO A 202 9.45 -15.01 -9.66
C PRO A 202 10.30 -14.48 -8.51
N TYR A 203 10.43 -13.16 -8.36
CA TYR A 203 11.16 -12.51 -7.27
C TYR A 203 10.28 -12.27 -6.03
N ARG A 204 9.02 -12.76 -6.09
CA ARG A 204 8.08 -12.77 -4.98
C ARG A 204 7.87 -11.39 -4.36
N PRO A 205 7.44 -10.37 -5.13
CA PRO A 205 7.17 -9.06 -4.56
C PRO A 205 6.20 -9.19 -3.39
N GLU A 206 6.36 -8.35 -2.38
CA GLU A 206 5.58 -8.45 -1.16
C GLU A 206 4.07 -8.40 -1.44
N ALA A 207 3.33 -9.32 -0.85
CA ALA A 207 1.89 -9.48 -1.06
C ALA A 207 1.49 -9.49 -2.56
N MET A 208 2.29 -10.15 -3.42
CA MET A 208 2.07 -10.17 -4.87
C MET A 208 2.07 -8.78 -5.52
N PHE A 209 2.73 -7.81 -4.90
CA PHE A 209 2.74 -6.39 -5.26
C PHE A 209 1.38 -5.70 -5.15
N ALA A 210 0.46 -6.27 -4.38
CA ALA A 210 -0.92 -5.79 -4.23
C ALA A 210 -1.02 -4.33 -3.79
N HIS A 211 -0.15 -3.88 -2.87
CA HIS A 211 -0.10 -2.50 -2.40
C HIS A 211 0.13 -1.51 -3.55
N TYR A 212 1.06 -1.81 -4.47
CA TYR A 212 1.28 -0.97 -5.65
C TYR A 212 0.15 -1.12 -6.68
N LEU A 213 -0.36 -2.34 -6.91
CA LEU A 213 -1.45 -2.57 -7.86
C LEU A 213 -2.72 -1.83 -7.44
N MET A 214 -3.06 -1.80 -6.15
CA MET A 214 -4.17 -0.99 -5.64
C MET A 214 -3.92 0.52 -5.82
N LEU A 215 -2.70 1.00 -5.57
CA LEU A 215 -2.34 2.40 -5.85
C LEU A 215 -2.50 2.71 -7.34
N ALA A 216 -1.99 1.86 -8.21
CA ALA A 216 -2.12 2.04 -9.66
C ALA A 216 -3.59 2.04 -10.10
N GLY A 217 -4.41 1.11 -9.60
CA GLY A 217 -5.85 1.07 -9.85
C GLY A 217 -6.57 2.36 -9.45
N ALA A 218 -6.22 2.94 -8.30
CA ALA A 218 -6.79 4.20 -7.84
C ALA A 218 -6.36 5.41 -8.68
N CYS A 219 -5.19 5.34 -9.32
CA CYS A 219 -4.57 6.46 -10.04
C CYS A 219 -4.55 6.29 -11.57
N GLY A 220 -5.40 5.44 -12.15
CA GLY A 220 -5.57 5.29 -13.60
C GLY A 220 -4.59 4.35 -14.29
N GLU A 221 -3.96 3.44 -13.54
CA GLU A 221 -3.19 2.30 -14.09
C GLU A 221 -2.12 2.71 -15.12
N SER A 222 -2.27 2.18 -16.34
CA SER A 222 -1.34 2.48 -17.44
C SER A 222 -1.35 3.94 -17.92
N ASP A 223 -2.34 4.73 -17.51
CA ASP A 223 -2.40 6.17 -17.83
C ASP A 223 -1.64 7.03 -16.79
N LEU A 224 -1.27 6.44 -15.66
CA LEU A 224 -0.46 7.12 -14.65
C LEU A 224 0.93 7.47 -15.21
N ARG A 225 1.34 8.74 -15.07
CA ARG A 225 2.62 9.29 -15.55
C ARG A 225 3.39 10.03 -14.47
N ALA A 226 3.12 9.69 -13.21
CA ALA A 226 3.79 10.32 -12.09
C ALA A 226 5.22 9.79 -11.93
N ALA A 227 6.19 10.63 -12.14
CA ALA A 227 7.60 10.29 -11.91
C ALA A 227 7.92 10.22 -10.43
N ALA A 228 8.71 9.22 -10.04
CA ALA A 228 9.08 9.05 -8.65
C ALA A 228 10.29 9.89 -8.25
N ARG A 229 10.18 10.53 -7.09
CA ARG A 229 11.31 11.05 -6.33
C ARG A 229 11.68 10.07 -5.23
N GLN A 230 12.92 9.61 -5.22
CA GLN A 230 13.42 8.67 -4.22
C GLN A 230 13.87 9.39 -2.94
N TYR A 231 13.49 8.84 -1.79
CA TYR A 231 13.91 9.28 -0.46
C TYR A 231 14.77 8.20 0.22
N GLY A 232 16.05 8.50 0.39
CA GLY A 232 17.03 7.53 0.88
C GLY A 232 17.50 6.55 -0.21
N ASP A 233 18.34 5.62 0.20
CA ASP A 233 18.91 4.62 -0.67
C ASP A 233 17.96 3.43 -0.84
N TYR A 234 18.18 2.62 -1.87
CA TYR A 234 17.60 1.29 -1.96
C TYR A 234 18.37 0.37 -1.03
N GLU A 235 17.68 -0.31 -0.14
CA GLU A 235 18.26 -1.04 0.98
C GLU A 235 17.74 -2.47 1.08
N ASN A 236 18.57 -3.32 1.68
CA ASN A 236 18.18 -4.66 2.10
C ASN A 236 17.48 -4.63 3.46
N SER A 237 16.44 -5.47 3.60
CA SER A 237 15.93 -5.92 4.89
C SER A 237 15.87 -7.44 4.92
N ILE A 238 16.95 -8.08 5.39
CA ILE A 238 17.06 -9.54 5.58
C ILE A 238 16.81 -10.34 4.28
N GLY A 239 17.18 -9.79 3.14
CA GLY A 239 17.02 -10.38 1.81
C GLY A 239 16.01 -9.66 0.92
N THR A 240 15.10 -8.86 1.49
CA THR A 240 14.07 -8.13 0.74
C THR A 240 14.59 -6.77 0.26
N GLY A 241 14.09 -6.28 -0.87
CA GLY A 241 14.45 -4.98 -1.42
C GLY A 241 13.47 -3.89 -1.03
N GLN A 242 13.98 -2.79 -0.43
CA GLN A 242 13.15 -1.69 0.06
C GLN A 242 13.63 -0.34 -0.47
N VAL A 243 12.66 0.52 -0.80
CA VAL A 243 12.91 1.89 -1.24
C VAL A 243 11.72 2.78 -0.88
N HIS A 244 11.97 4.03 -0.58
CA HIS A 244 10.90 5.02 -0.38
C HIS A 244 10.79 5.90 -1.63
N LEU A 245 9.62 5.86 -2.26
CA LEU A 245 9.32 6.62 -3.47
C LEU A 245 8.12 7.54 -3.21
N TRP A 246 8.23 8.78 -3.66
CA TRP A 246 7.14 9.74 -3.71
C TRP A 246 6.79 10.04 -5.16
N PHE A 247 5.52 9.91 -5.52
CA PHE A 247 5.00 10.23 -6.83
C PHE A 247 4.30 11.59 -6.79
N ASP A 248 4.92 12.59 -7.40
CA ASP A 248 4.30 13.91 -7.54
C ASP A 248 3.09 13.81 -8.49
N ALA A 249 2.00 14.50 -8.15
CA ALA A 249 0.84 14.53 -9.04
C ALA A 249 1.24 15.16 -10.39
N PRO A 250 0.92 14.52 -11.51
CA PRO A 250 1.17 15.10 -12.82
C PRO A 250 0.33 16.37 -13.07
N ASP A 251 0.68 17.15 -14.06
CA ASP A 251 -0.11 18.32 -14.49
C ASP A 251 -1.55 17.88 -14.80
N GLY A 252 -2.52 18.49 -14.15
CA GLY A 252 -3.94 18.11 -14.23
C GLY A 252 -4.41 17.07 -13.20
N GLY A 253 -3.53 16.62 -12.30
CA GLY A 253 -3.82 15.65 -11.26
C GLY A 253 -3.65 14.20 -11.71
N PHE A 254 -3.94 13.28 -10.80
CA PHE A 254 -3.93 11.84 -11.11
C PHE A 254 -5.08 11.48 -12.06
N PRO A 255 -4.87 10.58 -13.04
CA PRO A 255 -5.94 10.06 -13.86
C PRO A 255 -7.05 9.42 -13.03
N ARG A 256 -8.27 9.45 -13.56
CA ARG A 256 -9.36 8.74 -12.90
C ARG A 256 -9.19 7.23 -13.04
N PRO A 257 -9.73 6.44 -12.10
CA PRO A 257 -9.77 4.99 -12.24
C PRO A 257 -10.40 4.54 -13.56
N HIS A 258 -9.87 3.47 -14.11
CA HIS A 258 -10.47 2.85 -15.30
C HIS A 258 -11.83 2.26 -14.97
N ARG A 259 -12.74 2.26 -15.95
CA ARG A 259 -14.02 1.59 -15.81
C ARG A 259 -13.80 0.07 -15.80
N THR A 260 -14.32 -0.61 -14.79
CA THR A 260 -14.34 -2.07 -14.75
C THR A 260 -15.51 -2.59 -15.59
N PRO A 261 -15.29 -3.53 -16.51
CA PRO A 261 -16.39 -4.25 -17.17
C PRO A 261 -17.22 -5.01 -16.13
N GLU A 262 -18.54 -5.11 -16.37
CA GLU A 262 -19.40 -5.94 -15.54
C GLU A 262 -18.90 -7.40 -15.57
N ASP A 263 -18.83 -8.00 -14.39
CA ASP A 263 -18.51 -9.41 -14.21
C ASP A 263 -19.77 -10.17 -13.77
N PRO A 264 -20.43 -10.92 -14.69
CA PRO A 264 -21.66 -11.63 -14.37
C PRO A 264 -21.48 -12.70 -13.28
N ASP A 265 -20.28 -13.27 -13.17
CA ASP A 265 -20.00 -14.30 -12.16
C ASP A 265 -19.87 -13.66 -10.76
N PHE A 266 -19.30 -12.49 -10.67
CA PHE A 266 -19.27 -11.70 -9.42
C PHE A 266 -20.69 -11.33 -8.97
N VAL A 267 -21.53 -10.85 -9.88
CA VAL A 267 -22.93 -10.49 -9.56
C VAL A 267 -23.71 -11.68 -9.02
N ARG A 268 -23.50 -12.88 -9.56
CA ARG A 268 -24.13 -14.10 -9.05
C ARG A 268 -23.67 -14.51 -7.65
N GLN A 269 -22.43 -14.19 -7.27
CA GLN A 269 -21.90 -14.52 -5.95
C GLN A 269 -22.37 -13.54 -4.87
N MET A 270 -22.77 -12.33 -5.26
CA MET A 270 -23.27 -11.30 -4.35
C MET A 270 -24.77 -11.39 -4.07
N GLY A 271 -25.56 -12.11 -4.87
CA GLY A 271 -27.00 -12.33 -4.71
C GLY A 271 -27.32 -13.62 -4.02
#